data_bf6ce6ea6266fe8406968dbd0d3cd601
#
_entry.id   bf6ce6ea6266fe8406968dbd0d3cd601
#
_cell.length_a   1.000
_cell.length_b   1.000
_cell.length_c   1.000
_cell.angle_alpha   90.00
_cell.angle_beta   90.00
_cell.angle_gamma   90.00
#
_symmetry.space_group_name_H-M   'P 1'
#
loop_
_entity.id
_entity.type
_entity.pdbx_description
1 polymer ?
#
loop_
_entity_poly.entity_id
_entity_poly.type
_entity_poly.pdbx_seq_one_letter_code
_entity_poly.pdbx_strand_id
1 'polypeptide(L)'
;MTAQAHATVLDPVRLPEPRVLRPVDVDAAADAARMLAALHERVERQFEAYEAAEGSHAARHRAVAAVATALATHVAVEDELVYPALRDHTGHYDTEVERQLQQDHLLDLVMVELGGMIPSDRGYDGKVRVLMQVFRQHARDAEALIGQHLRRYLGPPERERLGLRMLERVGQLEGRPRPGW
;
A
#
# COMPACT_ATOMS: atom_id res chain seq x y z
N MET A 1 -15.38 -25.03 -43.43
CA MET A 1 -16.12 -24.23 -42.42
C MET A 1 -15.19 -24.05 -41.20
N THR A 2 -14.50 -22.95 -41.17
CA THR A 2 -13.57 -22.60 -40.09
C THR A 2 -14.31 -21.68 -39.12
N ALA A 3 -14.54 -22.17 -37.90
CA ALA A 3 -15.13 -21.38 -36.82
C ALA A 3 -14.03 -20.44 -36.26
N GLN A 4 -14.18 -19.15 -36.50
CA GLN A 4 -13.39 -18.12 -35.85
C GLN A 4 -13.91 -17.97 -34.41
N ALA A 5 -13.10 -18.38 -33.45
CA ALA A 5 -13.32 -18.07 -32.05
C ALA A 5 -13.03 -16.57 -31.85
N HIS A 6 -14.06 -15.76 -31.61
CA HIS A 6 -13.92 -14.41 -31.14
C HIS A 6 -13.46 -14.47 -29.68
N ALA A 7 -12.19 -14.17 -29.44
CA ALA A 7 -11.72 -13.86 -28.11
C ALA A 7 -12.39 -12.54 -27.68
N THR A 8 -13.36 -12.64 -26.77
CA THR A 8 -13.93 -11.48 -26.11
C THR A 8 -12.82 -10.88 -25.23
N VAL A 9 -12.27 -9.77 -25.67
CA VAL A 9 -11.40 -8.93 -24.81
C VAL A 9 -12.32 -8.41 -23.70
N LEU A 10 -12.17 -8.94 -22.51
CA LEU A 10 -12.85 -8.40 -21.34
C LEU A 10 -12.29 -7.00 -21.11
N ASP A 11 -13.14 -5.99 -21.17
CA ASP A 11 -12.79 -4.65 -20.75
C ASP A 11 -12.25 -4.71 -19.30
N PRO A 12 -11.12 -4.04 -19.00
CA PRO A 12 -10.60 -4.03 -17.65
C PRO A 12 -11.65 -3.45 -16.70
N VAL A 13 -12.03 -4.24 -15.70
CA VAL A 13 -12.97 -3.80 -14.66
C VAL A 13 -12.33 -2.60 -13.96
N ARG A 14 -12.83 -1.40 -14.25
CA ARG A 14 -12.39 -0.18 -13.58
C ARG A 14 -12.85 -0.25 -12.13
N LEU A 15 -11.89 -0.21 -11.21
CA LEU A 15 -12.20 0.03 -9.80
C LEU A 15 -12.92 1.39 -9.69
N PRO A 16 -13.97 1.48 -8.84
CA PRO A 16 -14.70 2.74 -8.64
C PRO A 16 -13.74 3.82 -8.12
N GLU A 17 -14.02 5.08 -8.48
CA GLU A 17 -13.25 6.22 -7.96
C GLU A 17 -13.13 6.13 -6.44
N PRO A 18 -11.91 6.17 -5.90
CA PRO A 18 -11.70 6.01 -4.48
C PRO A 18 -12.30 7.19 -3.72
N ARG A 19 -12.88 6.92 -2.56
CA ARG A 19 -13.15 7.97 -1.58
C ARG A 19 -11.84 8.67 -1.24
N VAL A 20 -11.89 10.00 -1.16
CA VAL A 20 -10.77 10.78 -0.64
C VAL A 20 -10.35 10.19 0.69
N LEU A 21 -9.14 9.65 0.74
CA LEU A 21 -8.58 9.09 1.96
C LEU A 21 -8.41 10.22 2.98
N ARG A 22 -8.64 9.94 4.27
CA ARG A 22 -8.35 10.93 5.30
C ARG A 22 -6.87 11.32 5.21
N PRO A 23 -6.55 12.63 5.31
CA PRO A 23 -5.17 13.08 5.35
C PRO A 23 -4.36 12.33 6.42
N VAL A 24 -3.10 12.09 6.15
CA VAL A 24 -2.16 11.63 7.18
C VAL A 24 -1.99 12.73 8.20
N ASP A 25 -1.92 12.38 9.48
CA ASP A 25 -1.70 13.33 10.55
C ASP A 25 -0.35 14.03 10.37
N VAL A 26 -0.37 15.37 10.35
CA VAL A 26 0.84 16.19 10.19
C VAL A 26 1.80 15.97 11.37
N ASP A 27 1.29 15.70 12.57
CA ASP A 27 2.11 15.41 13.74
C ASP A 27 2.90 14.10 13.61
N ALA A 28 2.43 13.15 12.78
CA ALA A 28 3.18 11.94 12.46
C ALA A 28 4.48 12.25 11.69
N ALA A 29 4.49 13.31 10.87
CA ALA A 29 5.65 13.72 10.07
C ALA A 29 6.84 14.25 10.91
N ALA A 30 6.66 14.48 12.20
CA ALA A 30 7.75 14.86 13.11
C ALA A 30 8.79 13.74 13.31
N ASP A 31 8.52 12.52 12.87
CA ASP A 31 9.47 11.39 12.90
C ASP A 31 9.10 10.36 11.81
N ALA A 32 10.09 9.97 10.99
CA ALA A 32 9.88 9.03 9.87
C ALA A 32 9.29 7.68 10.32
N ALA A 33 9.66 7.18 11.50
CA ALA A 33 9.09 5.92 12.00
C ALA A 33 7.61 6.07 12.39
N ARG A 34 7.20 7.23 12.92
CA ARG A 34 5.78 7.52 13.18
C ARG A 34 5.01 7.70 11.88
N MET A 35 5.63 8.36 10.90
CA MET A 35 5.01 8.54 9.59
C MET A 35 4.78 7.20 8.90
N LEU A 36 5.73 6.25 9.00
CA LEU A 36 5.58 4.90 8.50
C LEU A 36 4.38 4.19 9.16
N ALA A 37 4.31 4.21 10.49
CA ALA A 37 3.18 3.62 11.23
C ALA A 37 1.83 4.26 10.82
N ALA A 38 1.78 5.57 10.62
CA ALA A 38 0.57 6.26 10.18
C ALA A 38 0.12 5.82 8.75
N LEU A 39 1.05 5.48 7.87
CA LEU A 39 0.74 4.91 6.55
C LEU A 39 0.19 3.48 6.67
N HIS A 40 0.74 2.66 7.56
CA HIS A 40 0.19 1.32 7.86
C HIS A 40 -1.23 1.39 8.40
N GLU A 41 -1.48 2.23 9.42
CA GLU A 41 -2.82 2.44 9.98
C GLU A 41 -3.82 2.91 8.91
N ARG A 42 -3.34 3.68 7.94
CA ARG A 42 -4.18 4.16 6.86
C ARG A 42 -4.67 3.03 5.95
N VAL A 43 -3.82 2.08 5.61
CA VAL A 43 -4.21 0.87 4.87
C VAL A 43 -5.14 0.01 5.71
N GLU A 44 -4.83 -0.21 7.00
CA GLU A 44 -5.64 -1.01 7.91
C GLU A 44 -7.07 -0.48 8.03
N ARG A 45 -7.25 0.84 8.13
CA ARG A 45 -8.61 1.45 8.12
C ARG A 45 -9.42 1.12 6.86
N GLN A 46 -8.78 0.87 5.71
CA GLN A 46 -9.50 0.46 4.51
C GLN A 46 -9.88 -1.03 4.57
N PHE A 47 -9.08 -1.86 5.20
CA PHE A 47 -9.45 -3.24 5.49
C PHE A 47 -10.60 -3.34 6.48
N GLU A 48 -10.60 -2.53 7.54
CA GLU A 48 -11.75 -2.43 8.45
C GLU A 48 -13.03 -2.00 7.73
N ALA A 49 -12.92 -1.03 6.80
CA ALA A 49 -14.04 -0.61 5.97
C ALA A 49 -14.55 -1.73 5.03
N TYR A 50 -13.65 -2.59 4.53
CA TYR A 50 -14.03 -3.79 3.77
C TYR A 50 -14.76 -4.80 4.65
N GLU A 51 -14.25 -5.09 5.84
CA GLU A 51 -14.88 -6.01 6.79
C GLU A 51 -16.28 -5.50 7.23
N ALA A 52 -16.41 -4.19 7.48
CA ALA A 52 -17.69 -3.56 7.82
C ALA A 52 -18.69 -3.51 6.64
N ALA A 53 -18.24 -3.71 5.40
CA ALA A 53 -19.09 -3.72 4.19
C ALA A 53 -19.77 -5.08 3.93
N GLU A 54 -19.95 -5.91 4.95
CA GLU A 54 -20.57 -7.23 4.84
C GLU A 54 -21.97 -7.12 4.21
N GLY A 55 -22.25 -8.02 3.24
CA GLY A 55 -23.52 -8.03 2.50
C GLY A 55 -23.64 -7.01 1.35
N SER A 56 -22.68 -6.12 1.14
CA SER A 56 -22.71 -5.11 0.07
C SER A 56 -21.53 -5.22 -0.91
N HIS A 57 -21.76 -5.85 -2.08
CA HIS A 57 -20.73 -5.94 -3.14
C HIS A 57 -20.19 -4.56 -3.54
N ALA A 58 -21.07 -3.56 -3.70
CA ALA A 58 -20.64 -2.21 -4.07
C ALA A 58 -19.79 -1.54 -2.99
N ALA A 59 -20.10 -1.74 -1.71
CA ALA A 59 -19.30 -1.20 -0.61
C ALA A 59 -17.93 -1.92 -0.51
N ARG A 60 -17.89 -3.25 -0.66
CA ARG A 60 -16.65 -4.03 -0.72
C ARG A 60 -15.75 -3.59 -1.87
N HIS A 61 -16.33 -3.40 -3.06
CA HIS A 61 -15.56 -2.95 -4.22
C HIS A 61 -14.92 -1.56 -3.98
N ARG A 62 -15.68 -0.61 -3.40
CA ARG A 62 -15.15 0.70 -3.04
C ARG A 62 -14.06 0.62 -1.95
N ALA A 63 -14.21 -0.27 -0.98
CA ALA A 63 -13.21 -0.47 0.06
C ALA A 63 -11.91 -1.02 -0.53
N VAL A 64 -11.96 -2.02 -1.42
CA VAL A 64 -10.77 -2.56 -2.11
C VAL A 64 -10.10 -1.50 -2.98
N ALA A 65 -10.86 -0.64 -3.68
CA ALA A 65 -10.29 0.48 -4.43
C ALA A 65 -9.56 1.49 -3.51
N ALA A 66 -10.10 1.71 -2.30
CA ALA A 66 -9.42 2.55 -1.31
C ALA A 66 -8.17 1.88 -0.72
N VAL A 67 -8.20 0.54 -0.51
CA VAL A 67 -7.00 -0.25 -0.15
C VAL A 67 -5.93 -0.07 -1.22
N ALA A 68 -6.26 -0.26 -2.50
CA ALA A 68 -5.31 -0.10 -3.61
C ALA A 68 -4.62 1.27 -3.59
N THR A 69 -5.40 2.33 -3.29
CA THR A 69 -4.87 3.69 -3.17
C THR A 69 -3.90 3.84 -2.02
N ALA A 70 -4.33 3.41 -0.84
CA ALA A 70 -3.54 3.57 0.37
C ALA A 70 -2.25 2.75 0.27
N LEU A 71 -2.34 1.52 -0.25
CA LEU A 71 -1.21 0.61 -0.42
C LEU A 71 -0.21 1.14 -1.44
N ALA A 72 -0.65 1.57 -2.63
CA ALA A 72 0.24 2.14 -3.64
C ALA A 72 0.97 3.41 -3.12
N THR A 73 0.31 4.24 -2.31
CA THR A 73 0.95 5.40 -1.68
C THR A 73 2.00 4.95 -0.66
N HIS A 74 1.69 3.95 0.16
CA HIS A 74 2.58 3.40 1.18
C HIS A 74 3.84 2.82 0.54
N VAL A 75 3.70 1.87 -0.40
CA VAL A 75 4.84 1.23 -1.10
C VAL A 75 5.72 2.28 -1.79
N ALA A 76 5.12 3.24 -2.50
CA ALA A 76 5.90 4.29 -3.17
C ALA A 76 6.72 5.15 -2.19
N VAL A 77 6.20 5.42 -1.00
CA VAL A 77 6.94 6.18 0.04
C VAL A 77 8.08 5.35 0.62
N GLU A 78 7.89 4.05 0.84
CA GLU A 78 8.96 3.17 1.31
C GLU A 78 10.07 3.03 0.27
N ASP A 79 9.72 2.71 -0.97
CA ASP A 79 10.68 2.49 -2.06
C ASP A 79 11.49 3.74 -2.41
N GLU A 80 10.83 4.90 -2.44
CA GLU A 80 11.45 6.14 -2.89
C GLU A 80 12.20 6.89 -1.77
N LEU A 81 11.83 6.69 -0.50
CA LEU A 81 12.34 7.50 0.59
C LEU A 81 12.90 6.69 1.77
N VAL A 82 12.20 5.69 2.27
CA VAL A 82 12.57 4.98 3.50
C VAL A 82 13.75 4.04 3.24
N TYR A 83 13.63 3.13 2.28
CA TYR A 83 14.68 2.16 1.97
C TYR A 83 15.96 2.82 1.44
N PRO A 84 15.90 3.82 0.54
CA PRO A 84 17.10 4.57 0.13
C PRO A 84 17.78 5.28 1.30
N ALA A 85 17.03 5.89 2.22
CA ALA A 85 17.63 6.54 3.38
C ALA A 85 18.40 5.56 4.27
N LEU A 86 17.90 4.35 4.46
CA LEU A 86 18.62 3.30 5.20
C LEU A 86 19.87 2.83 4.45
N ARG A 87 19.73 2.54 3.14
CA ARG A 87 20.86 2.14 2.30
C ARG A 87 22.00 3.16 2.30
N ASP A 88 21.67 4.45 2.24
CA ASP A 88 22.67 5.52 2.22
C ASP A 88 23.50 5.58 3.51
N HIS A 89 22.95 5.12 4.64
CA HIS A 89 23.66 5.02 5.92
C HIS A 89 24.43 3.72 6.10
N THR A 90 23.96 2.62 5.55
CA THR A 90 24.57 1.30 5.68
C THR A 90 25.50 0.93 4.51
N GLY A 91 25.39 1.64 3.39
CA GLY A 91 26.10 1.35 2.16
C GLY A 91 25.52 0.20 1.32
N HIS A 92 24.50 -0.51 1.84
CA HIS A 92 23.80 -1.60 1.16
C HIS A 92 22.40 -1.78 1.73
N TYR A 93 21.53 -2.51 1.06
CA TYR A 93 20.32 -3.03 1.69
C TYR A 93 20.70 -4.21 2.58
N ASP A 94 20.28 -4.18 3.84
CA ASP A 94 20.37 -5.34 4.70
C ASP A 94 19.24 -6.35 4.40
N THR A 95 19.36 -7.56 4.93
CA THR A 95 18.41 -8.66 4.70
C THR A 95 16.98 -8.28 5.10
N GLU A 96 16.82 -7.39 6.07
CA GLU A 96 15.50 -6.97 6.53
C GLU A 96 14.81 -6.06 5.51
N VAL A 97 15.55 -5.11 4.93
CA VAL A 97 15.05 -4.26 3.83
C VAL A 97 14.75 -5.10 2.60
N GLU A 98 15.64 -6.04 2.24
CA GLU A 98 15.40 -6.95 1.12
C GLU A 98 14.13 -7.78 1.32
N ARG A 99 13.86 -8.24 2.54
CA ARG A 99 12.65 -8.98 2.88
C ARG A 99 11.39 -8.11 2.74
N GLN A 100 11.44 -6.85 3.19
CA GLN A 100 10.33 -5.91 3.03
C GLN A 100 10.02 -5.67 1.55
N LEU A 101 11.03 -5.43 0.72
CA LEU A 101 10.87 -5.28 -0.73
C LEU A 101 10.17 -6.49 -1.39
N GLN A 102 10.47 -7.72 -0.92
CA GLN A 102 9.78 -8.92 -1.41
C GLN A 102 8.32 -8.99 -0.94
N GLN A 103 8.01 -8.52 0.26
CA GLN A 103 6.64 -8.44 0.75
C GLN A 103 5.83 -7.39 -0.02
N ASP A 104 6.42 -6.22 -0.33
CA ASP A 104 5.80 -5.18 -1.16
C ASP A 104 5.47 -5.71 -2.56
N HIS A 105 6.43 -6.40 -3.18
CA HIS A 105 6.18 -7.05 -4.47
C HIS A 105 5.03 -8.08 -4.41
N LEU A 106 4.93 -8.84 -3.33
CA LEU A 106 3.83 -9.79 -3.14
C LEU A 106 2.48 -9.08 -2.98
N LEU A 107 2.44 -7.96 -2.26
CA LEU A 107 1.25 -7.12 -2.13
C LEU A 107 0.79 -6.60 -3.49
N ASP A 108 1.71 -6.11 -4.32
CA ASP A 108 1.42 -5.64 -5.67
C ASP A 108 0.85 -6.75 -6.56
N LEU A 109 1.42 -7.96 -6.53
CA LEU A 109 0.90 -9.11 -7.29
C LEU A 109 -0.55 -9.43 -6.92
N VAL A 110 -0.87 -9.46 -5.61
CA VAL A 110 -2.24 -9.73 -5.15
C VAL A 110 -3.19 -8.60 -5.57
N MET A 111 -2.73 -7.34 -5.53
CA MET A 111 -3.53 -6.19 -5.97
C MET A 111 -3.80 -6.21 -7.47
N VAL A 112 -2.83 -6.56 -8.31
CA VAL A 112 -3.02 -6.71 -9.77
C VAL A 112 -4.09 -7.78 -10.06
N GLU A 113 -4.05 -8.91 -9.36
CA GLU A 113 -5.05 -9.95 -9.53
C GLU A 113 -6.46 -9.50 -9.06
N LEU A 114 -6.55 -8.78 -7.95
CA LEU A 114 -7.82 -8.20 -7.46
C LEU A 114 -8.38 -7.14 -8.41
N GLY A 115 -7.51 -6.39 -9.11
CA GLY A 115 -7.91 -5.41 -10.11
C GLY A 115 -8.64 -6.02 -11.31
N GLY A 116 -8.45 -7.31 -11.58
CA GLY A 116 -9.18 -8.06 -12.60
C GLY A 116 -10.47 -8.75 -12.12
N MET A 117 -10.88 -8.55 -10.85
CA MET A 117 -12.01 -9.25 -10.23
C MET A 117 -13.09 -8.29 -9.74
N ILE A 118 -14.32 -8.83 -9.64
CA ILE A 118 -15.44 -8.14 -8.97
C ILE A 118 -15.85 -8.92 -7.70
N PRO A 119 -16.51 -8.26 -6.74
CA PRO A 119 -16.89 -8.89 -5.45
C PRO A 119 -17.78 -10.13 -5.52
N SER A 120 -18.44 -10.37 -6.67
CA SER A 120 -19.23 -11.59 -6.93
C SER A 120 -18.38 -12.76 -7.43
N ASP A 121 -17.13 -12.54 -7.80
CA ASP A 121 -16.29 -13.59 -8.36
C ASP A 121 -15.90 -14.60 -7.29
N ARG A 122 -15.84 -15.85 -7.69
CA ARG A 122 -15.39 -16.93 -6.81
C ARG A 122 -13.94 -16.68 -6.38
N GLY A 123 -13.71 -16.63 -5.09
CA GLY A 123 -12.38 -16.42 -4.51
C GLY A 123 -12.00 -14.97 -4.25
N TYR A 124 -12.83 -13.98 -4.64
CA TYR A 124 -12.57 -12.57 -4.36
C TYR A 124 -12.30 -12.29 -2.87
N ASP A 125 -13.23 -12.69 -2.00
CA ASP A 125 -13.07 -12.51 -0.54
C ASP A 125 -11.86 -13.26 0.01
N GLY A 126 -11.57 -14.46 -0.52
CA GLY A 126 -10.37 -15.22 -0.14
C GLY A 126 -9.09 -14.47 -0.49
N LYS A 127 -9.05 -13.86 -1.67
CA LYS A 127 -7.88 -13.08 -2.11
C LYS A 127 -7.70 -11.80 -1.31
N VAL A 128 -8.78 -11.09 -0.97
CA VAL A 128 -8.72 -9.92 -0.06
C VAL A 128 -8.19 -10.34 1.32
N ARG A 129 -8.60 -11.49 1.86
CA ARG A 129 -8.08 -12.00 3.14
C ARG A 129 -6.58 -12.32 3.08
N VAL A 130 -6.10 -12.87 1.96
CA VAL A 130 -4.66 -13.08 1.73
C VAL A 130 -3.92 -11.73 1.72
N LEU A 131 -4.45 -10.74 1.00
CA LEU A 131 -3.87 -9.39 0.97
C LEU A 131 -3.76 -8.79 2.40
N MET A 132 -4.84 -8.86 3.18
CA MET A 132 -4.85 -8.41 4.59
C MET A 132 -3.78 -9.11 5.43
N GLN A 133 -3.66 -10.44 5.28
CA GLN A 133 -2.68 -11.22 6.05
C GLN A 133 -1.26 -10.83 5.70
N VAL A 134 -0.93 -10.72 4.41
CA VAL A 134 0.40 -10.33 3.94
C VAL A 134 0.74 -8.92 4.40
N PHE A 135 -0.19 -7.97 4.23
CA PHE A 135 0.01 -6.59 4.66
C PHE A 135 0.19 -6.48 6.18
N ARG A 136 -0.64 -7.12 6.98
CA ARG A 136 -0.52 -7.11 8.45
C ARG A 136 0.80 -7.70 8.93
N GLN A 137 1.35 -8.69 8.21
CA GLN A 137 2.68 -9.22 8.51
C GLN A 137 3.76 -8.22 8.12
N HIS A 138 3.69 -7.64 6.91
CA HIS A 138 4.58 -6.59 6.44
C HIS A 138 4.63 -5.41 7.42
N ALA A 139 3.49 -4.85 7.81
CA ALA A 139 3.41 -3.71 8.71
C ALA A 139 4.07 -3.98 10.08
N ARG A 140 3.79 -5.17 10.68
CA ARG A 140 4.44 -5.56 11.95
C ARG A 140 5.96 -5.64 11.84
N ASP A 141 6.44 -6.25 10.75
CA ASP A 141 7.86 -6.43 10.50
C ASP A 141 8.53 -5.08 10.23
N ALA A 142 7.91 -4.21 9.42
CA ALA A 142 8.41 -2.88 9.12
C ALA A 142 8.50 -2.00 10.37
N GLU A 143 7.46 -1.97 11.20
CA GLU A 143 7.48 -1.19 12.45
C GLU A 143 8.52 -1.69 13.44
N ALA A 144 8.68 -3.01 13.57
CA ALA A 144 9.65 -3.61 14.46
C ALA A 144 11.09 -3.41 13.99
N LEU A 145 11.37 -3.65 12.71
CA LEU A 145 12.74 -3.72 12.19
C LEU A 145 13.15 -2.42 11.47
N ILE A 146 12.38 -1.96 10.49
CA ILE A 146 12.69 -0.72 9.77
C ILE A 146 12.59 0.48 10.71
N GLY A 147 11.58 0.53 11.58
CA GLY A 147 11.45 1.55 12.60
C GLY A 147 12.63 1.58 13.59
N GLN A 148 13.21 0.42 13.93
CA GLN A 148 14.44 0.35 14.73
C GLN A 148 15.66 0.85 13.96
N HIS A 149 15.80 0.46 12.68
CA HIS A 149 16.88 0.90 11.81
C HIS A 149 16.87 2.42 11.61
N LEU A 150 15.70 3.00 11.36
CA LEU A 150 15.54 4.46 11.28
C LEU A 150 16.02 5.15 12.55
N ARG A 151 15.68 4.63 13.73
CA ARG A 151 16.16 5.20 15.00
C ARG A 151 17.64 4.97 15.27
N ARG A 152 18.20 3.86 14.79
CA ARG A 152 19.60 3.49 14.98
C ARG A 152 20.53 4.30 14.09
N TYR A 153 20.18 4.47 12.84
CA TYR A 153 21.08 5.05 11.83
C TYR A 153 20.83 6.53 11.59
N LEU A 154 19.60 7.04 11.78
CA LEU A 154 19.27 8.44 11.56
C LEU A 154 19.11 9.18 12.90
N GLY A 155 19.79 10.33 13.03
CA GLY A 155 19.60 11.25 14.15
C GLY A 155 18.18 11.87 14.15
N PRO A 156 17.70 12.43 15.28
CA PRO A 156 16.37 13.04 15.35
C PRO A 156 16.08 14.07 14.26
N PRO A 157 17.00 15.02 13.91
CA PRO A 157 16.75 15.98 12.83
C PRO A 157 16.65 15.33 11.46
N GLU A 158 17.29 14.18 11.22
CA GLU A 158 17.24 13.47 9.96
C GLU A 158 15.93 12.71 9.81
N ARG A 159 15.47 12.08 10.90
CA ARG A 159 14.15 11.42 10.92
C ARG A 159 13.01 12.40 10.72
N GLU A 160 13.12 13.60 11.31
CA GLU A 160 12.15 14.68 11.09
C GLU A 160 12.14 15.11 9.62
N ARG A 161 13.32 15.40 9.03
CA ARG A 161 13.39 15.76 7.60
C ARG A 161 12.84 14.66 6.69
N LEU A 162 13.13 13.40 6.99
CA LEU A 162 12.60 12.26 6.24
C LEU A 162 11.09 12.18 6.38
N GLY A 163 10.54 12.32 7.58
CA GLY A 163 9.10 12.31 7.83
C GLY A 163 8.36 13.42 7.07
N LEU A 164 8.92 14.63 7.04
CA LEU A 164 8.36 15.75 6.25
C LEU A 164 8.38 15.46 4.73
N ARG A 165 9.46 14.86 4.21
CA ARG A 165 9.52 14.43 2.80
C ARG A 165 8.50 13.34 2.48
N MET A 166 8.29 12.39 3.41
CA MET A 166 7.26 11.36 3.28
C MET A 166 5.87 11.99 3.20
N LEU A 167 5.55 12.95 4.08
CA LEU A 167 4.28 13.68 4.05
C LEU A 167 4.07 14.44 2.74
N GLU A 168 5.09 15.17 2.26
CA GLU A 168 5.06 15.86 0.99
C GLU A 168 4.78 14.89 -0.18
N ARG A 169 5.46 13.73 -0.16
CA ARG A 169 5.30 12.71 -1.21
C ARG A 169 3.89 12.12 -1.22
N VAL A 170 3.32 11.86 -0.06
CA VAL A 170 1.91 11.45 0.08
C VAL A 170 1.00 12.47 -0.59
N GLY A 171 1.16 13.77 -0.29
CA GLY A 171 0.38 14.83 -0.91
C GLY A 171 0.50 14.86 -2.44
N GLN A 172 1.71 14.66 -2.98
CA GLN A 172 1.95 14.60 -4.42
C GLN A 172 1.26 13.39 -5.09
N LEU A 173 1.33 12.22 -4.46
CA LEU A 173 0.71 11.00 -4.99
C LEU A 173 -0.81 11.08 -4.99
N GLU A 174 -1.40 11.72 -4.00
CA GLU A 174 -2.85 11.86 -3.88
C GLU A 174 -3.44 12.98 -4.74
N GLY A 175 -2.65 14.00 -5.05
CA GLY A 175 -3.03 15.08 -5.96
C GLY A 175 -2.93 14.73 -7.46
N ARG A 176 -2.40 13.56 -7.82
CA ARG A 176 -2.26 13.12 -9.21
C ARG A 176 -3.45 12.26 -9.65
N PRO A 177 -4.00 12.48 -10.88
CA PRO A 177 -4.85 11.47 -11.50
C PRO A 177 -4.03 10.20 -11.69
N ARG A 178 -4.57 9.06 -11.26
CA ARG A 178 -3.87 7.78 -11.32
C ARG A 178 -3.67 7.30 -12.73
N PRO A 179 -2.53 6.63 -13.02
CA PRO A 179 -2.45 5.76 -14.16
C PRO A 179 -3.53 4.68 -13.99
N GLY A 180 -4.39 4.49 -15.01
CA GLY A 180 -5.43 3.47 -14.97
C GLY A 180 -4.82 2.09 -14.75
N TRP A 181 -5.28 1.42 -13.73
CA TRP A 181 -5.13 -0.03 -13.56
C TRP A 181 -6.09 -0.74 -14.49
#